data_0f28112815e157ea3a23dfc7217fad10
#
_entry.id   0f28112815e157ea3a23dfc7217fad10
#
_cell.length_a   1.000
_cell.length_b   1.000
_cell.length_c   1.000
_cell.angle_alpha   90.00
_cell.angle_beta   90.00
_cell.angle_gamma   90.00
#
_symmetry.space_group_name_H-M   'P 1'
#
loop_
_entity.id
_entity.type
_entity.pdbx_description
1 polymer ?
#
loop_
_entity_poly.entity_id
_entity_poly.type
_entity_poly.pdbx_seq_one_letter_code
_entity_poly.pdbx_strand_id
1 'polypeptide(L)'
;MREGLRYGRSLLSAGVARLTGYIPIRALGNERLEAVHLARVDEQGHVVPGTVREIACDLLAVNYGFIANSELAAMAGVRIRHDPDGGFWLPETDQEGRTSLPWLFAAGDTAGLRGALVAESEGTIVGAAAASAVRTVATSDALTDAIAARRRYSRFARVVRETLTVPVALWRTATDDTVVCRCENVLLSELRSALDSGHHSLNAIKRHARPGMGWCGGRMCLHSVAVLAELHAGVAPGKMMTPRPMARPVSFAALAQQKRTVAP
;
A
#
# COMPACT_ATOMS: atom_id res chain seq x y z
N MET A 1 19.05 -0.95 -13.29
CA MET A 1 19.17 -0.07 -14.47
C MET A 1 19.02 -0.78 -15.81
N ARG A 2 19.68 -1.92 -16.06
CA ARG A 2 19.60 -2.63 -17.36
C ARG A 2 18.17 -3.06 -17.75
N GLU A 3 17.39 -3.57 -16.80
CA GLU A 3 16.00 -3.98 -17.03
C GLU A 3 15.07 -2.81 -17.36
N GLY A 4 15.16 -1.70 -16.64
CA GLY A 4 14.36 -0.51 -16.93
C GLY A 4 14.64 0.06 -18.33
N LEU A 5 15.90 0.02 -18.77
CA LEU A 5 16.27 0.40 -20.14
C LEU A 5 15.69 -0.57 -21.18
N ARG A 6 15.68 -1.88 -20.88
CA ARG A 6 15.07 -2.90 -21.74
C ARG A 6 13.57 -2.67 -21.91
N TYR A 7 12.84 -2.47 -20.80
CA TYR A 7 11.40 -2.16 -20.83
C TYR A 7 11.12 -0.84 -21.59
N GLY A 8 11.91 0.21 -21.32
CA GLY A 8 11.77 1.47 -22.06
C GLY A 8 11.93 1.31 -23.57
N ARG A 9 12.93 0.51 -24.01
CA ARG A 9 13.13 0.19 -25.44
C ARG A 9 11.96 -0.61 -26.01
N SER A 10 11.46 -1.61 -25.28
CA SER A 10 10.31 -2.41 -25.73
C SER A 10 9.06 -1.56 -25.92
N LEU A 11 8.78 -0.62 -25.00
CA LEU A 11 7.65 0.30 -25.14
C LEU A 11 7.81 1.22 -26.37
N LEU A 12 9.00 1.75 -26.58
CA LEU A 12 9.29 2.59 -27.75
C LEU A 12 9.16 1.81 -29.07
N SER A 13 9.71 0.59 -29.12
CA SER A 13 9.61 -0.26 -30.33
C SER A 13 8.19 -0.72 -30.63
N ALA A 14 7.34 -0.83 -29.61
CA ALA A 14 5.92 -1.16 -29.74
C ALA A 14 5.04 0.06 -30.07
N GLY A 15 5.62 1.24 -30.26
CA GLY A 15 4.85 2.46 -30.57
C GLY A 15 3.96 2.96 -29.43
N VAL A 16 4.23 2.53 -28.18
CA VAL A 16 3.43 2.95 -27.02
C VAL A 16 3.72 4.42 -26.69
N ALA A 17 2.69 5.25 -26.78
CA ALA A 17 2.77 6.66 -26.43
C ALA A 17 3.03 6.84 -24.92
N ARG A 18 3.96 7.72 -24.56
CA ARG A 18 4.25 8.07 -23.17
C ARG A 18 3.85 9.51 -22.91
N LEU A 19 2.98 9.70 -21.93
CA LEU A 19 2.55 11.01 -21.47
C LEU A 19 3.11 11.25 -20.05
N THR A 20 4.19 12.02 -19.97
CA THR A 20 4.81 12.35 -18.68
C THR A 20 4.12 13.55 -18.05
N GLY A 21 3.83 13.48 -16.74
CA GLY A 21 3.16 14.54 -15.99
C GLY A 21 1.65 14.60 -16.24
N TYR A 22 1.06 13.59 -16.86
CA TYR A 22 -0.39 13.48 -17.01
C TYR A 22 -0.97 12.48 -16.01
N ILE A 23 -2.17 12.78 -15.53
CA ILE A 23 -2.96 11.88 -14.70
C ILE A 23 -4.36 11.71 -15.30
N PRO A 24 -5.03 10.58 -15.09
CA PRO A 24 -6.45 10.44 -15.40
C PRO A 24 -7.28 11.28 -14.41
N ILE A 25 -8.13 12.14 -14.96
CA ILE A 25 -9.02 13.01 -14.17
C ILE A 25 -10.49 12.64 -14.33
N ARG A 26 -10.86 11.93 -15.39
CA ARG A 26 -12.24 11.50 -15.63
C ARG A 26 -12.27 10.28 -16.57
N ALA A 27 -13.06 9.31 -16.23
CA ALA A 27 -13.47 8.22 -17.12
C ALA A 27 -14.81 8.56 -17.77
N LEU A 28 -14.94 8.31 -19.06
CA LEU A 28 -16.12 8.58 -19.86
C LEU A 28 -16.75 7.28 -20.35
N GLY A 29 -18.06 7.24 -20.41
CA GLY A 29 -18.87 6.10 -20.81
C GLY A 29 -19.99 5.85 -19.81
N ASN A 30 -21.01 5.12 -20.20
CA ASN A 30 -22.16 4.81 -19.35
C ASN A 30 -22.11 3.34 -18.89
N GLU A 31 -22.29 2.38 -19.80
CA GLU A 31 -22.23 0.96 -19.46
C GLU A 31 -20.80 0.38 -19.51
N ARG A 32 -19.94 1.00 -20.29
CA ARG A 32 -18.52 0.64 -20.43
C ARG A 32 -17.66 1.88 -20.57
N LEU A 33 -16.37 1.72 -20.37
CA LEU A 33 -15.40 2.78 -20.64
C LEU A 33 -15.33 3.02 -22.16
N GLU A 34 -15.40 4.28 -22.55
CA GLU A 34 -15.32 4.72 -23.95
C GLU A 34 -14.14 5.66 -24.19
N ALA A 35 -13.81 6.48 -23.18
CA ALA A 35 -12.65 7.35 -23.21
C ALA A 35 -12.19 7.74 -21.81
N VAL A 36 -11.00 8.33 -21.74
CA VAL A 36 -10.42 8.89 -20.51
C VAL A 36 -9.94 10.31 -20.78
N HIS A 37 -10.30 11.23 -19.91
CA HIS A 37 -9.66 12.54 -19.85
C HIS A 37 -8.38 12.45 -19.02
N LEU A 38 -7.27 12.82 -19.63
CA LEU A 38 -5.98 13.01 -18.98
C LEU A 38 -5.69 14.52 -18.91
N ALA A 39 -5.08 14.97 -17.83
CA ALA A 39 -4.61 16.34 -17.73
C ALA A 39 -3.17 16.38 -17.17
N ARG A 40 -2.40 17.39 -17.55
CA ARG A 40 -1.13 17.65 -16.89
C ARG A 40 -1.38 18.21 -15.49
N VAL A 41 -0.48 17.87 -14.60
CA VAL A 41 -0.42 18.44 -13.24
C VAL A 41 0.91 19.17 -13.06
N ASP A 42 0.86 20.24 -12.28
CA ASP A 42 2.05 20.94 -11.83
C ASP A 42 2.76 20.20 -10.68
N GLU A 43 3.85 20.73 -10.18
CA GLU A 43 4.62 20.16 -9.07
C GLU A 43 3.81 20.12 -7.75
N GLN A 44 2.79 20.95 -7.63
CA GLN A 44 1.87 21.01 -6.49
C GLN A 44 0.67 20.05 -6.67
N GLY A 45 0.56 19.39 -7.85
CA GLY A 45 -0.51 18.45 -8.19
C GLY A 45 -1.80 19.12 -8.67
N HIS A 46 -1.80 20.40 -8.99
CA HIS A 46 -2.97 21.05 -9.59
C HIS A 46 -3.04 20.76 -11.09
N VAL A 47 -4.26 20.58 -11.57
CA VAL A 47 -4.50 20.43 -13.01
C VAL A 47 -4.14 21.73 -13.74
N VAL A 48 -3.26 21.63 -14.74
CA VAL A 48 -2.85 22.75 -15.57
C VAL A 48 -3.97 23.03 -16.58
N PRO A 49 -4.57 24.24 -16.58
CA PRO A 49 -5.65 24.60 -17.49
C PRO A 49 -5.24 24.42 -18.97
N GLY A 50 -6.19 23.99 -19.80
CA GLY A 50 -5.97 23.83 -21.25
C GLY A 50 -5.13 22.61 -21.65
N THR A 51 -4.76 21.74 -20.70
CA THR A 51 -3.96 20.53 -20.98
C THR A 51 -4.78 19.24 -21.06
N VAL A 52 -6.08 19.33 -20.90
CA VAL A 52 -6.97 18.15 -20.97
C VAL A 52 -6.89 17.51 -22.33
N ARG A 53 -6.68 16.19 -22.36
CA ARG A 53 -6.69 15.35 -23.55
C ARG A 53 -7.69 14.24 -23.35
N GLU A 54 -8.53 14.02 -24.34
CA GLU A 54 -9.39 12.86 -24.41
C GLU A 54 -8.66 11.75 -25.18
N ILE A 55 -8.65 10.56 -24.60
CA ILE A 55 -8.10 9.35 -25.23
C ILE A 55 -9.20 8.29 -25.24
N ALA A 56 -9.62 7.89 -26.44
CA ALA A 56 -10.55 6.78 -26.61
C ALA A 56 -9.88 5.48 -26.16
N CYS A 57 -10.52 4.75 -25.27
CA CYS A 57 -10.07 3.45 -24.77
C CYS A 57 -11.25 2.69 -24.14
N ASP A 58 -11.17 1.37 -24.19
CA ASP A 58 -12.12 0.44 -23.59
C ASP A 58 -11.62 -0.14 -22.25
N LEU A 59 -10.35 0.09 -21.92
CA LEU A 59 -9.73 -0.35 -20.69
C LEU A 59 -8.81 0.73 -20.12
N LEU A 60 -8.94 1.00 -18.83
CA LEU A 60 -8.04 1.85 -18.06
C LEU A 60 -7.45 1.06 -16.89
N ALA A 61 -6.14 0.87 -16.88
CA ALA A 61 -5.42 0.34 -15.74
C ALA A 61 -4.67 1.45 -15.02
N VAL A 62 -4.92 1.61 -13.71
CA VAL A 62 -4.27 2.62 -12.87
C VAL A 62 -3.48 1.95 -11.74
N ASN A 63 -2.34 2.53 -11.41
CA ASN A 63 -1.54 2.14 -10.25
C ASN A 63 -0.87 3.37 -9.66
N TYR A 64 -1.13 3.63 -8.38
CA TYR A 64 -0.52 4.71 -7.61
C TYR A 64 0.45 4.17 -6.53
N GLY A 65 1.06 3.02 -6.78
CA GLY A 65 2.02 2.39 -5.90
C GLY A 65 1.44 1.19 -5.15
N PHE A 66 2.14 0.77 -4.11
CA PHE A 66 1.82 -0.40 -3.32
C PHE A 66 1.65 -0.01 -1.86
N ILE A 67 0.90 -0.81 -1.12
CA ILE A 67 0.69 -0.67 0.32
C ILE A 67 1.22 -1.93 1.00
N ALA A 68 1.97 -1.76 2.08
CA ALA A 68 2.47 -2.87 2.87
C ALA A 68 1.31 -3.65 3.52
N ASN A 69 1.40 -4.98 3.47
CA ASN A 69 0.40 -5.86 4.07
C ASN A 69 0.83 -6.24 5.49
N SER A 70 0.51 -5.39 6.46
CA SER A 70 0.90 -5.52 7.87
C SER A 70 -0.22 -6.05 8.78
N GLU A 71 -1.40 -6.39 8.23
CA GLU A 71 -2.57 -6.75 9.05
C GLU A 71 -2.33 -7.99 9.91
N LEU A 72 -1.67 -9.03 9.40
CA LEU A 72 -1.37 -10.23 10.18
C LEU A 72 -0.48 -9.92 11.38
N ALA A 73 0.55 -9.08 11.19
CA ALA A 73 1.42 -8.65 12.29
C ALA A 73 0.64 -7.83 13.32
N ALA A 74 -0.22 -6.91 12.85
CA ALA A 74 -1.07 -6.11 13.73
C ALA A 74 -2.07 -6.98 14.51
N MET A 75 -2.68 -7.97 13.87
CA MET A 75 -3.61 -8.93 14.51
C MET A 75 -2.92 -9.82 15.53
N ALA A 76 -1.65 -10.16 15.30
CA ALA A 76 -0.82 -10.91 16.27
C ALA A 76 -0.41 -10.06 17.47
N GLY A 77 -0.64 -8.74 17.46
CA GLY A 77 -0.29 -7.83 18.55
C GLY A 77 1.12 -7.25 18.46
N VAL A 78 1.77 -7.34 17.30
CA VAL A 78 3.06 -6.66 17.05
C VAL A 78 2.88 -5.14 17.14
N ARG A 79 3.88 -4.46 17.70
CA ARG A 79 3.90 -2.99 17.62
C ARG A 79 4.01 -2.53 16.17
N ILE A 80 3.08 -1.66 15.79
CA ILE A 80 2.95 -1.11 14.43
C ILE A 80 3.28 0.38 14.49
N ARG A 81 4.12 0.84 13.57
CA ARG A 81 4.44 2.25 13.35
C ARG A 81 3.90 2.73 12.01
N HIS A 82 3.57 4.01 11.92
CA HIS A 82 3.31 4.67 10.65
C HIS A 82 4.63 4.97 9.94
N ASP A 83 4.70 4.67 8.64
CA ASP A 83 5.80 5.07 7.74
C ASP A 83 5.38 6.34 6.99
N PRO A 84 5.91 7.51 7.35
CA PRO A 84 5.45 8.77 6.75
C PRO A 84 5.79 8.89 5.26
N ASP A 85 6.88 8.26 4.83
CA ASP A 85 7.29 8.30 3.42
C ASP A 85 6.40 7.45 2.52
N GLY A 86 5.90 6.31 3.04
CA GLY A 86 5.01 5.42 2.32
C GLY A 86 3.53 5.66 2.61
N GLY A 87 3.20 6.38 3.67
CA GLY A 87 1.83 6.63 4.11
C GLY A 87 1.08 5.39 4.60
N PHE A 88 1.79 4.34 5.03
CA PHE A 88 1.21 3.08 5.49
C PHE A 88 1.83 2.63 6.82
N TRP A 89 1.30 1.56 7.39
CA TRP A 89 1.73 1.04 8.69
C TRP A 89 2.58 -0.19 8.52
N LEU A 90 3.68 -0.25 9.29
CA LEU A 90 4.64 -1.35 9.28
C LEU A 90 4.84 -1.91 10.69
N PRO A 91 5.10 -3.21 10.84
CA PRO A 91 5.61 -3.75 12.08
C PRO A 91 6.97 -3.13 12.41
N GLU A 92 7.19 -2.80 13.68
CA GLU A 92 8.52 -2.44 14.14
C GLU A 92 9.41 -3.66 14.09
N THR A 93 10.51 -3.56 13.34
CA THR A 93 11.50 -4.64 13.18
C THR A 93 12.92 -4.13 13.36
N ASP A 94 13.79 -4.99 13.86
CA ASP A 94 15.23 -4.78 13.80
C ASP A 94 15.80 -5.17 12.42
N GLN A 95 17.14 -5.13 12.30
CA GLN A 95 17.83 -5.47 11.04
C GLN A 95 17.72 -6.96 10.66
N GLU A 96 17.36 -7.81 11.59
CA GLU A 96 17.17 -9.25 11.44
C GLU A 96 15.69 -9.65 11.38
N GLY A 97 14.80 -8.65 11.26
CA GLY A 97 13.35 -8.85 11.14
C GLY A 97 12.65 -9.29 12.43
N ARG A 98 13.31 -9.20 13.59
CA ARG A 98 12.68 -9.47 14.88
C ARG A 98 11.64 -8.38 15.16
N THR A 99 10.46 -8.79 15.60
CA THR A 99 9.39 -7.88 15.98
C THR A 99 9.35 -7.68 17.50
N SER A 100 8.34 -6.94 17.97
CA SER A 100 8.07 -6.79 19.40
C SER A 100 7.63 -8.11 20.09
N LEU A 101 7.31 -9.15 19.32
CA LEU A 101 6.97 -10.48 19.81
C LEU A 101 8.15 -11.43 19.54
N PRO A 102 8.71 -12.11 20.58
CA PRO A 102 9.93 -12.92 20.42
C PRO A 102 9.82 -14.07 19.42
N TRP A 103 8.61 -14.56 19.17
CA TRP A 103 8.33 -15.69 18.31
C TRP A 103 7.89 -15.29 16.88
N LEU A 104 7.77 -13.98 16.59
CA LEU A 104 7.30 -13.49 15.30
C LEU A 104 8.37 -12.62 14.63
N PHE A 105 8.63 -12.94 13.39
CA PHE A 105 9.57 -12.23 12.51
C PHE A 105 8.81 -11.68 11.29
N ALA A 106 9.30 -10.58 10.72
CA ALA A 106 8.73 -9.99 9.51
C ALA A 106 9.83 -9.64 8.50
N ALA A 107 9.56 -9.96 7.22
CA ALA A 107 10.48 -9.73 6.10
C ALA A 107 9.71 -9.28 4.87
N GLY A 108 10.44 -8.72 3.90
CA GLY A 108 9.90 -8.31 2.60
C GLY A 108 8.86 -7.21 2.72
N ASP A 109 7.84 -7.23 1.86
CA ASP A 109 6.86 -6.16 1.73
C ASP A 109 6.06 -5.90 3.02
N THR A 110 5.91 -6.90 3.89
CA THR A 110 5.32 -6.72 5.22
C THR A 110 6.16 -5.79 6.10
N ALA A 111 7.48 -5.87 6.00
CA ALA A 111 8.43 -5.06 6.77
C ALA A 111 8.81 -3.74 6.06
N GLY A 112 8.38 -3.55 4.83
CA GLY A 112 8.57 -2.34 4.03
C GLY A 112 8.73 -2.62 2.54
N LEU A 113 8.17 -1.75 1.72
CA LEU A 113 8.18 -1.88 0.26
C LEU A 113 9.54 -1.44 -0.30
N ARG A 114 10.42 -2.40 -0.57
CA ARG A 114 11.80 -2.18 -1.03
C ARG A 114 12.13 -2.93 -2.33
N GLY A 115 11.13 -3.60 -2.89
CA GLY A 115 11.25 -4.37 -4.13
C GLY A 115 11.75 -5.79 -3.94
N ALA A 116 11.52 -6.65 -4.93
CA ALA A 116 11.68 -8.10 -4.86
C ALA A 116 13.09 -8.55 -4.45
N LEU A 117 14.15 -7.92 -4.98
CA LEU A 117 15.53 -8.31 -4.66
C LEU A 117 15.92 -8.00 -3.20
N VAL A 118 15.36 -6.93 -2.62
CA VAL A 118 15.55 -6.64 -1.19
C VAL A 118 14.73 -7.62 -0.37
N ALA A 119 13.48 -7.88 -0.76
CA ALA A 119 12.59 -8.80 -0.06
C ALA A 119 13.16 -10.25 -0.01
N GLU A 120 13.75 -10.73 -1.10
CA GLU A 120 14.44 -12.01 -1.17
C GLU A 120 15.64 -12.08 -0.20
N SER A 121 16.49 -11.05 -0.24
CA SER A 121 17.63 -10.94 0.66
C SER A 121 17.20 -10.89 2.12
N GLU A 122 16.16 -10.15 2.44
CA GLU A 122 15.59 -10.08 3.78
C GLU A 122 14.99 -11.41 4.22
N GLY A 123 14.30 -12.13 3.33
CA GLY A 123 13.79 -13.45 3.62
C GLY A 123 14.87 -14.42 4.08
N THR A 124 16.03 -14.39 3.42
CA THR A 124 17.21 -15.20 3.81
C THR A 124 17.76 -14.80 5.18
N ILE A 125 17.94 -13.50 5.42
CA ILE A 125 18.47 -12.97 6.68
C ILE A 125 17.53 -13.29 7.84
N VAL A 126 16.27 -13.01 7.67
CA VAL A 126 15.22 -13.22 8.69
C VAL A 126 14.99 -14.71 8.95
N GLY A 127 15.05 -15.54 7.90
CA GLY A 127 14.98 -16.99 8.04
C GLY A 127 16.14 -17.55 8.88
N ALA A 128 17.37 -17.06 8.67
CA ALA A 128 18.52 -17.43 9.49
C ALA A 128 18.37 -16.96 10.94
N ALA A 129 17.87 -15.74 11.16
CA ALA A 129 17.61 -15.21 12.50
C ALA A 129 16.53 -16.00 13.25
N ALA A 130 15.44 -16.37 12.57
CA ALA A 130 14.38 -17.19 13.13
C ALA A 130 14.89 -18.61 13.47
N ALA A 131 15.67 -19.21 12.60
CA ALA A 131 16.29 -20.52 12.87
C ALA A 131 17.23 -20.44 14.07
N SER A 132 18.02 -19.37 14.20
CA SER A 132 18.94 -19.17 15.33
C SER A 132 18.23 -18.95 16.67
N ALA A 133 16.98 -18.51 16.65
CA ALA A 133 16.15 -18.39 17.86
C ALA A 133 15.71 -19.76 18.42
N VAL A 134 15.75 -20.81 17.60
CA VAL A 134 15.30 -22.15 17.99
C VAL A 134 16.50 -23.10 18.20
N ARG A 135 17.57 -22.92 17.42
CA ARG A 135 18.78 -23.76 17.47
C ARG A 135 19.98 -22.98 17.00
N THR A 136 21.18 -23.42 17.40
CA THR A 136 22.42 -22.88 16.86
C THR A 136 22.49 -23.11 15.34
N VAL A 137 22.65 -22.03 14.57
CA VAL A 137 22.79 -22.07 13.11
C VAL A 137 24.16 -21.50 12.75
N ALA A 138 24.94 -22.24 11.98
CA ALA A 138 26.20 -21.74 11.47
C ALA A 138 25.99 -20.63 10.43
N THR A 139 26.89 -19.69 10.38
CA THR A 139 26.94 -18.69 9.30
C THR A 139 27.19 -19.42 7.98
N SER A 140 26.43 -19.08 6.95
CA SER A 140 26.54 -19.65 5.60
C SER A 140 26.93 -18.56 4.59
N ASP A 141 27.53 -18.97 3.49
CA ASP A 141 27.85 -18.08 2.36
C ASP A 141 26.55 -17.39 1.87
N ALA A 142 25.44 -18.12 1.80
CA ALA A 142 24.13 -17.59 1.42
C ALA A 142 23.67 -16.43 2.34
N LEU A 143 23.94 -16.49 3.64
CA LEU A 143 23.61 -15.40 4.56
C LEU A 143 24.52 -14.18 4.30
N THR A 144 25.80 -14.41 4.09
CA THR A 144 26.78 -13.34 3.78
C THR A 144 26.40 -12.64 2.47
N ASP A 145 26.08 -13.42 1.44
CA ASP A 145 25.64 -12.91 0.14
C ASP A 145 24.33 -12.12 0.25
N ALA A 146 23.38 -12.61 1.04
CA ALA A 146 22.09 -11.92 1.26
C ALA A 146 22.31 -10.56 1.97
N ILE A 147 23.19 -10.48 2.95
CA ILE A 147 23.52 -9.21 3.62
C ILE A 147 24.14 -8.22 2.64
N ALA A 148 25.06 -8.66 1.80
CA ALA A 148 25.70 -7.84 0.77
C ALA A 148 24.68 -7.38 -0.29
N ALA A 149 23.80 -8.28 -0.76
CA ALA A 149 22.76 -8.03 -1.71
C ALA A 149 21.75 -7.00 -1.16
N ARG A 150 21.27 -7.16 0.09
CA ARG A 150 20.39 -6.20 0.75
C ARG A 150 20.98 -4.79 0.76
N ARG A 151 22.27 -4.63 1.13
CA ARG A 151 22.95 -3.33 1.13
C ARG A 151 23.01 -2.72 -0.27
N ARG A 152 23.33 -3.53 -1.27
CA ARG A 152 23.43 -3.11 -2.68
C ARG A 152 22.09 -2.62 -3.23
N TYR A 153 21.03 -3.40 -3.04
CA TYR A 153 19.71 -3.13 -3.64
C TYR A 153 18.90 -2.09 -2.87
N SER A 154 19.10 -1.93 -1.55
CA SER A 154 18.40 -0.94 -0.74
C SER A 154 18.69 0.51 -1.19
N ARG A 155 19.86 0.80 -1.73
CA ARG A 155 20.16 2.14 -2.28
C ARG A 155 19.27 2.46 -3.48
N PHE A 156 19.10 1.50 -4.39
CA PHE A 156 18.25 1.65 -5.56
C PHE A 156 16.77 1.70 -5.16
N ALA A 157 16.34 0.84 -4.24
CA ALA A 157 14.98 0.81 -3.73
C ALA A 157 14.55 2.15 -3.13
N ARG A 158 15.45 2.85 -2.43
CA ARG A 158 15.18 4.20 -1.90
C ARG A 158 14.91 5.20 -3.02
N VAL A 159 15.75 5.25 -4.05
CA VAL A 159 15.55 6.16 -5.19
C VAL A 159 14.25 5.86 -5.92
N VAL A 160 13.91 4.57 -6.12
CA VAL A 160 12.64 4.17 -6.75
C VAL A 160 11.45 4.63 -5.91
N ARG A 161 11.50 4.44 -4.59
CA ARG A 161 10.43 4.87 -3.68
C ARG A 161 10.22 6.38 -3.75
N GLU A 162 11.29 7.17 -3.63
CA GLU A 162 11.23 8.64 -3.71
C GLU A 162 10.66 9.12 -5.06
N THR A 163 10.98 8.41 -6.15
CA THR A 163 10.51 8.76 -7.51
C THR A 163 9.04 8.35 -7.75
N LEU A 164 8.58 7.27 -7.13
CA LEU A 164 7.24 6.70 -7.36
C LEU A 164 6.23 7.07 -6.26
N THR A 165 6.62 7.84 -5.25
CA THR A 165 5.68 8.36 -4.26
C THR A 165 4.68 9.30 -4.94
N VAL A 166 3.39 9.05 -4.73
CA VAL A 166 2.33 9.90 -5.26
C VAL A 166 2.36 11.24 -4.51
N PRO A 167 2.52 12.37 -5.21
CA PRO A 167 2.45 13.67 -4.57
C PRO A 167 1.13 13.84 -3.82
N VAL A 168 1.21 14.24 -2.55
CA VAL A 168 0.03 14.43 -1.69
C VAL A 168 -0.98 15.38 -2.33
N ALA A 169 -0.51 16.36 -3.08
CA ALA A 169 -1.36 17.32 -3.80
C ALA A 169 -2.31 16.66 -4.82
N LEU A 170 -1.97 15.49 -5.38
CA LEU A 170 -2.85 14.76 -6.29
C LEU A 170 -4.14 14.26 -5.60
N TRP A 171 -4.09 14.00 -4.31
CA TRP A 171 -5.28 13.62 -3.54
C TRP A 171 -6.33 14.75 -3.48
N ARG A 172 -5.92 16.00 -3.70
CA ARG A 172 -6.81 17.17 -3.75
C ARG A 172 -7.67 17.21 -5.00
N THR A 173 -7.40 16.39 -6.02
CA THR A 173 -8.26 16.24 -7.19
C THR A 173 -9.53 15.44 -6.90
N ALA A 174 -9.60 14.76 -5.76
CA ALA A 174 -10.78 14.04 -5.34
C ALA A 174 -11.91 15.01 -4.99
N THR A 175 -13.10 14.74 -5.50
CA THR A 175 -14.34 15.50 -5.31
C THR A 175 -15.26 14.80 -4.30
N ASP A 176 -16.28 15.47 -3.83
CA ASP A 176 -17.19 14.95 -2.80
C ASP A 176 -17.89 13.64 -3.18
N ASP A 177 -18.09 13.40 -4.47
CA ASP A 177 -18.65 12.18 -5.05
C ASP A 177 -17.61 11.07 -5.28
N THR A 178 -16.34 11.31 -4.97
CA THR A 178 -15.27 10.29 -5.08
C THR A 178 -15.49 9.16 -4.09
N VAL A 179 -15.58 7.92 -4.59
CA VAL A 179 -15.70 6.73 -3.74
C VAL A 179 -14.37 6.41 -3.07
N VAL A 180 -14.26 6.66 -1.77
CA VAL A 180 -13.07 6.37 -0.94
C VAL A 180 -13.03 4.92 -0.45
N CYS A 181 -14.18 4.28 -0.24
CA CYS A 181 -14.27 2.87 0.15
C CYS A 181 -15.24 2.12 -0.77
N ARG A 182 -14.71 1.35 -1.71
CA ARG A 182 -15.52 0.63 -2.70
C ARG A 182 -16.36 -0.52 -2.11
N CYS A 183 -15.91 -1.12 -1.01
CA CYS A 183 -16.62 -2.25 -0.38
C CYS A 183 -17.88 -1.80 0.38
N GLU A 184 -17.88 -0.58 0.92
CA GLU A 184 -18.99 0.02 1.67
C GLU A 184 -19.60 1.22 0.94
N ASN A 185 -19.11 1.51 -0.27
CA ASN A 185 -19.54 2.63 -1.11
C ASN A 185 -19.51 3.99 -0.41
N VAL A 186 -18.47 4.21 0.44
CA VAL A 186 -18.32 5.47 1.19
C VAL A 186 -17.73 6.53 0.29
N LEU A 187 -18.39 7.70 0.24
CA LEU A 187 -17.97 8.86 -0.52
C LEU A 187 -17.02 9.76 0.28
N LEU A 188 -16.27 10.61 -0.40
CA LEU A 188 -15.41 11.61 0.25
C LEU A 188 -16.22 12.60 1.08
N SER A 189 -17.41 12.99 0.64
CA SER A 189 -18.33 13.84 1.41
C SER A 189 -18.69 13.24 2.78
N GLU A 190 -18.92 11.93 2.85
CA GLU A 190 -19.23 11.25 4.12
C GLU A 190 -18.00 11.19 5.03
N LEU A 191 -16.80 11.00 4.46
CA LEU A 191 -15.55 11.08 5.20
C LEU A 191 -15.32 12.47 5.81
N ARG A 192 -15.54 13.53 5.01
CA ARG A 192 -15.44 14.93 5.46
C ARG A 192 -16.44 15.23 6.56
N SER A 193 -17.69 14.84 6.39
CA SER A 193 -18.73 14.99 7.42
C SER A 193 -18.36 14.32 8.75
N ALA A 194 -17.75 13.14 8.71
CA ALA A 194 -17.26 12.46 9.90
C ALA A 194 -16.14 13.26 10.58
N LEU A 195 -15.21 13.81 9.81
CA LEU A 195 -14.10 14.62 10.31
C LEU A 195 -14.60 15.93 10.93
N ASP A 196 -15.52 16.61 10.27
CA ASP A 196 -16.13 17.87 10.72
C ASP A 196 -16.95 17.66 12.02
N SER A 197 -17.47 16.43 12.21
CA SER A 197 -18.13 16.01 13.46
C SER A 197 -17.17 15.59 14.57
N GLY A 198 -15.83 15.80 14.39
CA GLY A 198 -14.82 15.54 15.40
C GLY A 198 -14.27 14.10 15.43
N HIS A 199 -14.57 13.29 14.44
CA HIS A 199 -14.07 11.90 14.35
C HIS A 199 -12.70 11.85 13.66
N HIS A 200 -11.62 12.25 14.35
CA HIS A 200 -10.29 12.38 13.74
C HIS A 200 -9.43 11.10 13.74
N SER A 201 -9.70 10.12 14.61
CA SER A 201 -8.96 8.86 14.56
C SER A 201 -9.53 7.92 13.48
N LEU A 202 -8.67 7.14 12.83
CA LEU A 202 -9.10 6.18 11.80
C LEU A 202 -10.15 5.18 12.31
N ASN A 203 -10.10 4.80 13.60
CA ASN A 203 -11.11 3.93 14.20
C ASN A 203 -12.43 4.67 14.46
N ALA A 204 -12.40 5.97 14.78
CA ALA A 204 -13.60 6.77 14.92
C ALA A 204 -14.29 6.97 13.54
N ILE A 205 -13.51 7.33 12.53
CA ILE A 205 -13.97 7.42 11.13
C ILE A 205 -14.60 6.09 10.68
N LYS A 206 -13.90 4.97 10.93
CA LYS A 206 -14.40 3.63 10.61
C LYS A 206 -15.76 3.33 11.26
N ARG A 207 -15.97 3.71 12.51
CA ARG A 207 -17.24 3.50 13.21
C ARG A 207 -18.36 4.42 12.71
N HIS A 208 -18.02 5.65 12.33
CA HIS A 208 -19.01 6.65 11.91
C HIS A 208 -19.43 6.50 10.45
N ALA A 209 -18.45 6.59 9.53
CA ALA A 209 -18.67 6.56 8.08
C ALA A 209 -18.45 5.19 7.42
N ARG A 210 -18.01 4.17 8.20
CA ARG A 210 -17.84 2.76 7.83
C ARG A 210 -16.74 2.42 6.81
N PRO A 211 -15.77 3.28 6.40
CA PRO A 211 -14.68 2.81 5.55
C PRO A 211 -13.90 1.69 6.27
N GLY A 212 -13.47 0.69 5.50
CA GLY A 212 -12.77 -0.46 6.05
C GLY A 212 -13.65 -1.49 6.78
N MET A 213 -14.98 -1.29 6.81
CA MET A 213 -15.92 -2.27 7.37
C MET A 213 -16.25 -3.41 6.40
N GLY A 214 -16.04 -3.21 5.12
CA GLY A 214 -16.31 -4.18 4.08
C GLY A 214 -15.42 -5.42 4.14
N TRP A 215 -15.66 -6.37 3.25
CA TRP A 215 -15.00 -7.68 3.20
C TRP A 215 -13.47 -7.61 3.03
N CYS A 216 -12.92 -6.54 2.44
CA CYS A 216 -11.48 -6.36 2.32
C CYS A 216 -10.81 -5.93 3.63
N GLY A 217 -11.56 -5.57 4.68
CA GLY A 217 -11.02 -5.20 5.98
C GLY A 217 -10.21 -3.89 6.02
N GLY A 218 -10.37 -3.03 5.02
CA GLY A 218 -9.65 -1.74 4.93
C GLY A 218 -8.41 -1.76 4.03
N ARG A 219 -7.99 -2.93 3.51
CA ARG A 219 -6.78 -3.03 2.67
C ARG A 219 -6.76 -2.08 1.49
N MET A 220 -7.91 -1.84 0.87
CA MET A 220 -8.01 -0.97 -0.29
C MET A 220 -8.10 0.52 0.07
N CYS A 221 -8.72 0.85 1.20
CA CYS A 221 -9.07 2.23 1.52
C CYS A 221 -8.30 2.85 2.69
N LEU A 222 -7.64 2.05 3.55
CA LEU A 222 -6.99 2.56 4.76
C LEU A 222 -6.01 3.70 4.47
N HIS A 223 -5.14 3.53 3.48
CA HIS A 223 -4.17 4.55 3.08
C HIS A 223 -4.88 5.81 2.55
N SER A 224 -5.82 5.64 1.61
CA SER A 224 -6.58 6.76 1.04
C SER A 224 -7.35 7.54 2.10
N VAL A 225 -8.02 6.83 3.01
CA VAL A 225 -8.75 7.45 4.13
C VAL A 225 -7.79 8.22 5.04
N ALA A 226 -6.61 7.69 5.33
CA ALA A 226 -5.63 8.35 6.16
C ALA A 226 -5.12 9.65 5.53
N VAL A 227 -4.70 9.60 4.27
CA VAL A 227 -4.20 10.79 3.54
C VAL A 227 -5.30 11.85 3.39
N LEU A 228 -6.51 11.45 3.01
CA LEU A 228 -7.63 12.39 2.84
C LEU A 228 -8.08 13.00 4.17
N ALA A 229 -8.03 12.23 5.27
CA ALA A 229 -8.33 12.74 6.60
C ALA A 229 -7.27 13.76 7.06
N GLU A 230 -5.99 13.48 6.83
CA GLU A 230 -4.90 14.41 7.12
C GLU A 230 -5.02 15.69 6.31
N LEU A 231 -5.31 15.60 5.03
CA LEU A 231 -5.50 16.75 4.14
C LEU A 231 -6.70 17.62 4.53
N HIS A 232 -7.77 17.04 5.04
CA HIS A 232 -8.99 17.76 5.43
C HIS A 232 -8.86 18.36 6.84
N ALA A 233 -8.43 17.58 7.80
CA ALA A 233 -8.43 17.97 9.23
C ALA A 233 -7.06 18.42 9.76
N GLY A 234 -5.99 18.29 8.98
CA GLY A 234 -4.62 18.62 9.42
C GLY A 234 -4.08 17.70 10.52
N VAL A 235 -4.72 16.56 10.74
CA VAL A 235 -4.36 15.61 11.83
C VAL A 235 -3.67 14.40 11.23
N ALA A 236 -2.43 14.16 11.66
CA ALA A 236 -1.67 12.99 11.24
C ALA A 236 -2.44 11.67 11.53
N PRO A 237 -2.31 10.65 10.67
CA PRO A 237 -3.18 9.46 10.68
C PRO A 237 -3.10 8.60 11.96
N GLY A 238 -2.14 8.81 12.83
CA GLY A 238 -2.05 8.15 14.13
C GLY A 238 -1.97 6.62 14.04
N LYS A 239 -2.77 5.94 14.87
CA LYS A 239 -2.80 4.48 14.91
C LYS A 239 -3.55 3.91 13.69
N MET A 240 -3.03 2.80 13.17
CA MET A 240 -3.71 1.99 12.14
C MET A 240 -5.14 1.64 12.57
N MET A 241 -6.06 1.55 11.61
CA MET A 241 -7.38 0.95 11.86
C MET A 241 -7.21 -0.45 12.44
N THR A 242 -7.95 -0.75 13.51
CA THR A 242 -7.93 -2.09 14.10
C THR A 242 -8.37 -3.13 13.07
N PRO A 243 -7.49 -4.08 12.70
CA PRO A 243 -7.85 -5.13 11.76
C PRO A 243 -8.84 -6.09 12.42
N ARG A 244 -9.66 -6.76 11.59
CA ARG A 244 -10.60 -7.77 12.07
C ARG A 244 -10.01 -9.15 11.94
N PRO A 245 -10.34 -10.09 12.86
CA PRO A 245 -10.04 -11.51 12.70
C PRO A 245 -10.50 -12.03 11.34
N MET A 246 -9.79 -13.02 10.83
CA MET A 246 -9.73 -13.46 9.44
C MET A 246 -9.14 -12.36 8.54
N ALA A 247 -7.82 -12.34 8.50
CA ALA A 247 -7.05 -11.37 7.71
C ALA A 247 -7.40 -11.40 6.21
N ARG A 248 -8.00 -12.49 5.73
CA ARG A 248 -8.47 -12.63 4.34
C ARG A 248 -9.83 -13.30 4.30
N PRO A 249 -10.65 -13.02 3.28
CA PRO A 249 -11.88 -13.78 3.05
C PRO A 249 -11.57 -15.26 2.90
N VAL A 250 -12.29 -16.09 3.62
CA VAL A 250 -12.23 -17.56 3.54
C VAL A 250 -13.64 -18.09 3.28
N SER A 251 -13.74 -19.18 2.51
CA SER A 251 -15.04 -19.81 2.25
C SER A 251 -15.57 -20.51 3.50
N PHE A 252 -16.88 -20.57 3.67
CA PHE A 252 -17.51 -21.33 4.74
C PHE A 252 -17.13 -22.82 4.67
N ALA A 253 -16.93 -23.38 3.47
CA ALA A 253 -16.46 -24.75 3.30
C ALA A 253 -15.07 -24.96 3.92
N ALA A 254 -14.14 -24.02 3.72
CA ALA A 254 -12.81 -24.10 4.32
C ALA A 254 -12.87 -24.00 5.85
N LEU A 255 -13.74 -23.16 6.40
CA LEU A 255 -13.95 -23.07 7.85
C LEU A 255 -14.58 -24.32 8.42
N ALA A 256 -15.54 -24.93 7.74
CA ALA A 256 -16.20 -26.16 8.17
C ALA A 256 -15.26 -27.38 8.16
N GLN A 257 -14.24 -27.37 7.30
CA GLN A 257 -13.25 -28.46 7.21
C GLN A 257 -12.16 -28.37 8.29
N GLN A 258 -12.02 -27.24 8.97
CA GLN A 258 -11.09 -27.12 10.08
C GLN A 258 -11.56 -28.01 11.23
N LYS A 259 -10.91 -29.20 11.37
CA LYS A 259 -11.04 -29.97 12.58
C LYS A 259 -10.62 -29.11 13.77
N ARG A 260 -11.50 -28.93 14.74
CA ARG A 260 -11.17 -28.30 16.01
C ARG A 260 -10.02 -29.10 16.66
N THR A 261 -8.81 -28.67 16.46
CA THR A 261 -7.70 -29.03 17.34
C THR A 261 -7.89 -28.18 18.59
N VAL A 262 -8.78 -28.61 19.46
CA VAL A 262 -8.79 -28.10 20.84
C VAL A 262 -7.53 -28.68 21.44
N ALA A 263 -6.51 -27.87 21.63
CA ALA A 263 -5.39 -28.21 22.48
C ALA A 263 -5.93 -28.47 23.88
N PRO A 264 -5.46 -29.52 24.57
CA PRO A 264 -5.85 -29.81 25.94
C PRO A 264 -5.47 -28.71 26.91
#